data_e1e100e8bcf3d4fd16fd0cc86c187667
#
_entry.id   e1e100e8bcf3d4fd16fd0cc86c187667
#
_cell.length_a   1.000
_cell.length_b   1.000
_cell.length_c   1.000
_cell.angle_alpha   90.00
_cell.angle_beta   90.00
_cell.angle_gamma   90.00
#
_symmetry.space_group_name_H-M   'P 1'
#
loop_
_entity.id
_entity.type
_entity.pdbx_description
1 polymer ?
#
loop_
_entity_poly.entity_id
_entity_poly.type
_entity_poly.pdbx_seq_one_letter_code
_entity_poly.pdbx_strand_id
1 'polypeptide(L)'
;IEQVVNYIIETELPQICKVDVANIRKVQALVKLIAEEVPFEVNANKLAGSMEIGRDTVVEYLKYLGDAKILNLLYSDKKKTGKLSKPDKVYLENPNLLYAIAPDKVEIGTARESFAVNSLSESHLVEYGKAQGDFKIDSKYTFEIGGRSKDFSQIAGIPNSYVFADDWDMPDGAKLPLWMLGFLY
;
A
#
# COMPACT_ATOMS: atom_id res chain seq x y z
N ILE A 1 2.80 3.56 -18.27
CA ILE A 1 2.22 3.07 -17.01
C ILE A 1 0.93 3.83 -16.70
N GLU A 2 0.95 5.16 -16.60
CA GLU A 2 -0.23 5.97 -16.31
C GLU A 2 -1.39 5.71 -17.30
N GLN A 3 -1.11 5.58 -18.60
CA GLN A 3 -2.11 5.23 -19.61
C GLN A 3 -2.75 3.86 -19.35
N VAL A 4 -2.00 2.88 -18.84
CA VAL A 4 -2.54 1.56 -18.49
C VAL A 4 -3.48 1.67 -17.30
N VAL A 5 -3.10 2.42 -16.26
CA VAL A 5 -3.96 2.68 -15.10
C VAL A 5 -5.27 3.37 -15.52
N ASN A 6 -5.17 4.39 -16.36
CA ASN A 6 -6.36 5.08 -16.88
C ASN A 6 -7.24 4.15 -17.70
N TYR A 7 -6.67 3.30 -18.56
CA TYR A 7 -7.42 2.30 -19.33
C TYR A 7 -8.17 1.32 -18.42
N ILE A 8 -7.54 0.82 -17.37
CA ILE A 8 -8.19 -0.07 -16.40
C ILE A 8 -9.37 0.65 -15.74
N ILE A 9 -9.18 1.89 -15.27
CA ILE A 9 -10.23 2.67 -14.59
C ILE A 9 -11.38 3.03 -15.53
N GLU A 10 -11.10 3.39 -16.78
CA GLU A 10 -12.10 3.87 -17.74
C GLU A 10 -12.84 2.73 -18.43
N THR A 11 -12.18 1.60 -18.64
CA THR A 11 -12.69 0.54 -19.51
C THR A 11 -13.02 -0.74 -18.75
N GLU A 12 -12.10 -1.22 -17.87
CA GLU A 12 -12.27 -2.52 -17.23
C GLU A 12 -13.12 -2.44 -15.96
N LEU A 13 -12.84 -1.45 -15.08
CA LEU A 13 -13.59 -1.32 -13.82
C LEU A 13 -15.10 -1.16 -14.02
N PRO A 14 -15.62 -0.36 -14.97
CA PRO A 14 -17.06 -0.25 -15.19
C PRO A 14 -17.72 -1.55 -15.67
N GLN A 15 -16.96 -2.44 -16.30
CA GLN A 15 -17.49 -3.73 -16.78
C GLN A 15 -17.57 -4.79 -15.69
N ILE A 16 -16.69 -4.72 -14.70
CA ILE A 16 -16.54 -5.73 -13.64
C ILE A 16 -17.20 -5.28 -12.34
N CYS A 17 -17.11 -3.98 -12.07
CA CYS A 17 -17.56 -3.36 -10.84
C CYS A 17 -18.72 -2.40 -11.09
N LYS A 18 -19.51 -2.13 -10.05
CA LYS A 18 -20.61 -1.15 -10.11
C LYS A 18 -20.05 0.30 -10.02
N VAL A 19 -19.15 0.64 -10.94
CA VAL A 19 -18.65 2.01 -11.07
C VAL A 19 -19.48 2.71 -12.15
N ASP A 20 -20.26 3.70 -11.75
CA ASP A 20 -21.00 4.53 -12.67
C ASP A 20 -20.01 5.36 -13.52
N VAL A 21 -20.25 5.44 -14.83
CA VAL A 21 -19.44 6.21 -15.78
C VAL A 21 -19.25 7.68 -15.30
N ALA A 22 -20.28 8.26 -14.67
CA ALA A 22 -20.20 9.59 -14.06
C ALA A 22 -19.15 9.70 -12.95
N ASN A 23 -18.76 8.60 -12.34
CA ASN A 23 -17.81 8.56 -11.23
C ASN A 23 -16.38 8.16 -11.64
N ILE A 24 -16.12 7.82 -12.89
CA ILE A 24 -14.79 7.44 -13.38
C ILE A 24 -13.74 8.50 -13.04
N ARG A 25 -14.07 9.79 -13.30
CA ARG A 25 -13.16 10.91 -12.96
C ARG A 25 -12.87 11.00 -11.46
N LYS A 26 -13.83 10.63 -10.62
CA LYS A 26 -13.65 10.62 -9.16
C LYS A 26 -12.71 9.51 -8.74
N VAL A 27 -12.79 8.33 -9.39
CA VAL A 27 -11.85 7.21 -9.15
C VAL A 27 -10.44 7.58 -9.59
N GLN A 28 -10.27 8.23 -10.74
CA GLN A 28 -8.97 8.73 -11.21
C GLN A 28 -8.39 9.77 -10.24
N ALA A 29 -9.21 10.72 -9.78
CA ALA A 29 -8.81 11.72 -8.78
C ALA A 29 -8.40 11.06 -7.45
N LEU A 30 -9.09 9.99 -7.03
CA LEU A 30 -8.75 9.23 -5.84
C LEU A 30 -7.36 8.56 -5.97
N VAL A 31 -7.08 7.91 -7.11
CA VAL A 31 -5.76 7.30 -7.35
C VAL A 31 -4.65 8.34 -7.32
N LYS A 32 -4.87 9.50 -7.96
CA LYS A 32 -3.89 10.60 -7.96
C LYS A 32 -3.66 11.13 -6.54
N LEU A 33 -4.72 11.40 -5.78
CA LEU A 33 -4.62 11.86 -4.39
C LEU A 33 -3.81 10.86 -3.54
N ILE A 34 -4.11 9.56 -3.68
CA ILE A 34 -3.37 8.53 -2.96
C ILE A 34 -1.89 8.56 -3.38
N ALA A 35 -1.57 8.64 -4.66
CA ALA A 35 -0.19 8.69 -5.15
C ALA A 35 0.59 9.89 -4.61
N GLU A 36 -0.06 11.03 -4.40
CA GLU A 36 0.55 12.25 -3.87
C GLU A 36 0.78 12.22 -2.35
N GLU A 37 0.05 11.38 -1.61
CA GLU A 37 0.04 11.34 -0.14
C GLU A 37 0.50 9.97 0.44
N VAL A 38 1.02 9.04 -0.38
CA VAL A 38 1.47 7.70 0.07
C VAL A 38 2.68 7.83 1.02
N PRO A 39 2.73 7.07 2.12
CA PRO A 39 1.77 6.09 2.60
C PRO A 39 0.48 6.73 3.13
N PHE A 40 -0.65 6.39 2.50
CA PHE A 40 -1.92 7.09 2.72
C PHE A 40 -2.74 6.46 3.85
N GLU A 41 -2.93 7.21 4.94
CA GLU A 41 -3.86 6.83 6.01
C GLU A 41 -5.30 7.21 5.62
N VAL A 42 -6.14 6.19 5.49
CA VAL A 42 -7.48 6.39 4.94
C VAL A 42 -8.40 7.10 5.93
N ASN A 43 -8.83 8.30 5.57
CA ASN A 43 -9.97 8.97 6.20
C ASN A 43 -11.16 8.99 5.23
N ALA A 44 -11.96 7.91 5.27
CA ALA A 44 -13.07 7.72 4.33
C ALA A 44 -14.13 8.83 4.40
N ASN A 45 -14.35 9.45 5.57
CA ASN A 45 -15.31 10.57 5.70
C ASN A 45 -14.78 11.84 5.03
N LYS A 46 -13.48 12.16 5.20
CA LYS A 46 -12.84 13.29 4.53
C LYS A 46 -12.89 13.11 3.01
N LEU A 47 -12.54 11.92 2.53
CA LEU A 47 -12.60 11.58 1.09
C LEU A 47 -14.03 11.68 0.55
N ALA A 48 -15.01 11.15 1.25
CA ALA A 48 -16.42 11.21 0.86
C ALA A 48 -16.89 12.66 0.68
N GLY A 49 -16.53 13.54 1.62
CA GLY A 49 -16.85 14.97 1.52
C GLY A 49 -16.15 15.65 0.35
N SER A 50 -14.87 15.43 0.13
CA SER A 50 -14.10 16.04 -0.97
C SER A 50 -14.52 15.54 -2.36
N MET A 51 -14.99 14.31 -2.45
CA MET A 51 -15.43 13.69 -3.70
C MET A 51 -16.94 13.81 -3.96
N GLU A 52 -17.70 14.34 -3.01
CA GLU A 52 -19.17 14.43 -3.07
C GLU A 52 -19.83 13.07 -3.36
N ILE A 53 -19.41 12.03 -2.63
CA ILE A 53 -19.97 10.66 -2.69
C ILE A 53 -20.15 10.10 -1.27
N GLY A 54 -20.88 8.98 -1.17
CA GLY A 54 -21.06 8.30 0.10
C GLY A 54 -19.75 7.69 0.64
N ARG A 55 -19.61 7.64 1.99
CA ARG A 55 -18.46 7.00 2.63
C ARG A 55 -18.27 5.54 2.18
N ASP A 56 -19.35 4.80 2.08
CA ASP A 56 -19.30 3.39 1.70
C ASP A 56 -18.90 3.23 0.23
N THR A 57 -19.28 4.16 -0.63
CA THR A 57 -18.83 4.23 -2.03
C THR A 57 -17.31 4.46 -2.12
N VAL A 58 -16.74 5.31 -1.25
CA VAL A 58 -15.27 5.48 -1.18
C VAL A 58 -14.60 4.16 -0.84
N VAL A 59 -15.11 3.43 0.16
CA VAL A 59 -14.54 2.14 0.59
C VAL A 59 -14.69 1.10 -0.53
N GLU A 60 -15.79 1.09 -1.27
CA GLU A 60 -15.96 0.24 -2.44
C GLU A 60 -14.95 0.56 -3.54
N TYR A 61 -14.73 1.84 -3.85
CA TYR A 61 -13.75 2.24 -4.88
C TYR A 61 -12.32 1.84 -4.48
N LEU A 62 -11.95 2.02 -3.21
CA LEU A 62 -10.66 1.52 -2.72
C LEU A 62 -10.53 0.01 -2.93
N LYS A 63 -11.60 -0.75 -2.62
CA LYS A 63 -11.61 -2.18 -2.83
C LYS A 63 -11.47 -2.55 -4.32
N TYR A 64 -12.23 -1.91 -5.20
CA TYR A 64 -12.15 -2.18 -6.64
C TYR A 64 -10.76 -1.88 -7.20
N LEU A 65 -10.12 -0.80 -6.72
CA LEU A 65 -8.74 -0.47 -7.09
C LEU A 65 -7.73 -1.49 -6.53
N GLY A 66 -8.00 -2.06 -5.36
CA GLY A 66 -7.21 -3.17 -4.81
C GLY A 66 -7.39 -4.45 -5.62
N ASP A 67 -8.63 -4.82 -5.96
CA ASP A 67 -8.93 -6.01 -6.78
C ASP A 67 -8.33 -5.88 -8.19
N ALA A 68 -8.26 -4.65 -8.74
CA ALA A 68 -7.63 -4.32 -10.02
C ALA A 68 -6.08 -4.21 -9.95
N LYS A 69 -5.46 -4.50 -8.80
CA LYS A 69 -4.01 -4.41 -8.61
C LYS A 69 -3.44 -3.02 -8.95
N ILE A 70 -4.16 -1.97 -8.56
CA ILE A 70 -3.68 -0.59 -8.59
C ILE A 70 -3.23 -0.16 -7.20
N LEU A 71 -3.90 -0.68 -6.16
CA LEU A 71 -3.62 -0.38 -4.76
C LEU A 71 -3.35 -1.64 -3.95
N ASN A 72 -2.47 -1.53 -2.97
CA ASN A 72 -2.33 -2.45 -1.85
C ASN A 72 -3.07 -1.88 -0.63
N LEU A 73 -4.06 -2.62 -0.13
CA LEU A 73 -4.91 -2.22 1.00
C LEU A 73 -4.47 -2.95 2.26
N LEU A 74 -3.92 -2.22 3.23
CA LEU A 74 -3.43 -2.80 4.47
C LEU A 74 -4.42 -2.58 5.62
N TYR A 75 -4.62 -3.63 6.38
CA TYR A 75 -5.44 -3.66 7.59
C TYR A 75 -4.59 -4.07 8.78
N SER A 76 -4.86 -3.51 9.94
CA SER A 76 -4.17 -3.86 11.18
C SER A 76 -4.77 -5.05 11.93
N ASP A 77 -5.86 -5.62 11.41
CA ASP A 77 -6.57 -6.76 11.99
C ASP A 77 -7.20 -7.60 10.87
N LYS A 78 -6.88 -8.89 10.84
CA LYS A 78 -7.47 -9.88 9.92
C LYS A 78 -9.00 -9.88 9.87
N LYS A 79 -9.65 -9.59 10.99
CA LYS A 79 -11.13 -9.55 11.07
C LYS A 79 -11.74 -8.44 10.22
N LYS A 80 -10.95 -7.47 9.79
CA LYS A 80 -11.38 -6.36 8.95
C LYS A 80 -11.35 -6.67 7.44
N THR A 81 -10.74 -7.76 7.01
CA THR A 81 -10.63 -8.12 5.59
C THR A 81 -11.91 -8.69 4.97
N GLY A 82 -12.92 -8.96 5.77
CA GLY A 82 -14.12 -9.73 5.36
C GLY A 82 -15.40 -8.93 5.29
N LYS A 83 -15.53 -7.84 4.68
CA LYS A 83 -16.69 -7.03 4.28
C LYS A 83 -16.24 -5.59 4.02
N LEU A 84 -17.13 -4.67 3.67
CA LEU A 84 -16.90 -3.24 3.39
C LEU A 84 -16.17 -2.52 4.55
N SER A 85 -14.97 -2.99 4.86
CA SER A 85 -14.13 -2.45 5.93
C SER A 85 -13.14 -1.46 5.31
N LYS A 86 -13.06 -0.30 5.91
CA LYS A 86 -12.08 0.71 5.54
C LYS A 86 -10.66 0.19 5.80
N PRO A 87 -9.73 0.20 4.82
CA PRO A 87 -8.34 -0.08 5.08
C PRO A 87 -7.74 0.95 6.04
N ASP A 88 -6.75 0.54 6.81
CA ASP A 88 -6.05 1.46 7.73
C ASP A 88 -5.00 2.27 6.95
N LYS A 89 -4.25 1.63 6.05
CA LYS A 89 -3.20 2.25 5.22
C LYS A 89 -3.28 1.75 3.78
N VAL A 90 -2.92 2.58 2.83
CA VAL A 90 -2.95 2.25 1.40
C VAL A 90 -1.63 2.63 0.75
N TYR A 91 -1.13 1.75 -0.11
CA TYR A 91 0.00 1.98 -1.00
C TYR A 91 -0.43 1.81 -2.45
N LEU A 92 0.31 2.38 -3.38
CA LEU A 92 0.21 1.94 -4.77
C LEU A 92 0.78 0.53 -4.90
N GLU A 93 0.22 -0.26 -5.81
CA GLU A 93 0.60 -1.67 -6.01
C GLU A 93 2.12 -1.83 -6.23
N ASN A 94 2.71 -0.91 -6.99
CA ASN A 94 4.11 -1.02 -7.38
C ASN A 94 4.79 0.35 -7.30
N PRO A 95 6.07 0.46 -6.86
CA PRO A 95 6.79 1.73 -6.83
C PRO A 95 6.82 2.48 -8.17
N ASN A 96 6.80 1.76 -9.30
CA ASN A 96 6.75 2.39 -10.62
C ASN A 96 5.48 3.22 -10.85
N LEU A 97 4.38 2.89 -10.17
CA LEU A 97 3.14 3.69 -10.21
C LEU A 97 3.33 5.04 -9.52
N LEU A 98 4.12 5.10 -8.43
CA LEU A 98 4.47 6.36 -7.78
C LEU A 98 5.18 7.30 -8.75
N TYR A 99 6.23 6.81 -9.39
CA TYR A 99 7.02 7.59 -10.35
C TYR A 99 6.24 7.96 -11.62
N ALA A 100 5.24 7.17 -12.00
CA ALA A 100 4.41 7.45 -13.17
C ALA A 100 3.29 8.45 -12.90
N ILE A 101 2.67 8.42 -11.71
CA ILE A 101 1.46 9.20 -11.42
C ILE A 101 1.79 10.50 -10.69
N ALA A 102 2.77 10.47 -9.77
CA ALA A 102 3.14 11.63 -8.94
C ALA A 102 4.68 11.77 -8.81
N PRO A 103 5.43 11.93 -9.92
CA PRO A 103 6.90 11.88 -9.92
C PRO A 103 7.54 12.90 -8.97
N ASP A 104 6.95 14.09 -8.85
CA ASP A 104 7.46 15.18 -8.03
C ASP A 104 7.18 15.01 -6.52
N LYS A 105 6.43 13.97 -6.15
CA LYS A 105 6.01 13.69 -4.76
C LYS A 105 6.62 12.40 -4.20
N VAL A 106 7.43 11.70 -4.99
CA VAL A 106 8.00 10.42 -4.55
C VAL A 106 9.08 10.65 -3.51
N GLU A 107 8.82 10.13 -2.31
CA GLU A 107 9.83 9.99 -1.27
C GLU A 107 10.43 8.59 -1.30
N ILE A 108 11.75 8.49 -1.15
CA ILE A 108 12.47 7.22 -1.22
C ILE A 108 12.02 6.23 -0.12
N GLY A 109 11.62 6.73 1.05
CA GLY A 109 11.03 5.91 2.12
C GLY A 109 9.76 5.21 1.66
N THR A 110 8.86 5.97 1.05
CA THR A 110 7.61 5.46 0.48
C THR A 110 7.85 4.44 -0.64
N ALA A 111 8.83 4.69 -1.51
CA ALA A 111 9.17 3.75 -2.57
C ALA A 111 9.67 2.41 -2.00
N ARG A 112 10.49 2.44 -0.93
CA ARG A 112 10.96 1.25 -0.22
C ARG A 112 9.82 0.45 0.42
N GLU A 113 8.92 1.13 1.13
CA GLU A 113 7.74 0.52 1.73
C GLU A 113 6.82 -0.08 0.66
N SER A 114 6.54 0.64 -0.43
CA SER A 114 5.73 0.14 -1.56
C SER A 114 6.37 -1.08 -2.21
N PHE A 115 7.69 -1.11 -2.38
CA PHE A 115 8.41 -2.28 -2.86
C PHE A 115 8.24 -3.48 -1.93
N ALA A 116 8.38 -3.29 -0.63
CA ALA A 116 8.23 -4.35 0.35
C ALA A 116 6.81 -4.93 0.34
N VAL A 117 5.78 -4.06 0.35
CA VAL A 117 4.38 -4.49 0.28
C VAL A 117 4.11 -5.26 -1.01
N ASN A 118 4.52 -4.74 -2.17
CA ASN A 118 4.34 -5.39 -3.46
C ASN A 118 4.99 -6.79 -3.48
N SER A 119 6.25 -6.89 -3.06
CA SER A 119 7.00 -8.15 -3.06
C SER A 119 6.40 -9.23 -2.15
N LEU A 120 5.76 -8.83 -1.05
CA LEU A 120 5.24 -9.76 -0.04
C LEU A 120 3.76 -10.13 -0.27
N SER A 121 2.96 -9.23 -0.86
CA SER A 121 1.49 -9.38 -0.93
C SER A 121 1.02 -10.54 -1.80
N GLU A 122 1.85 -11.06 -2.70
CA GLU A 122 1.48 -12.21 -3.55
C GLU A 122 1.50 -13.53 -2.77
N SER A 123 2.37 -13.69 -1.79
CA SER A 123 2.61 -14.97 -1.10
C SER A 123 2.35 -14.90 0.41
N HIS A 124 2.22 -13.71 0.97
CA HIS A 124 2.09 -13.48 2.39
C HIS A 124 0.94 -12.54 2.73
N LEU A 125 0.39 -12.68 3.93
CA LEU A 125 -0.53 -11.70 4.49
C LEU A 125 0.27 -10.52 5.04
N VAL A 126 0.17 -9.38 4.39
CA VAL A 126 0.78 -8.12 4.84
C VAL A 126 -0.26 -7.31 5.62
N GLU A 127 0.03 -7.04 6.89
CA GLU A 127 -0.82 -6.26 7.79
C GLU A 127 -0.09 -4.96 8.17
N TYR A 128 -0.85 -3.88 8.42
CA TYR A 128 -0.28 -2.63 8.92
C TYR A 128 0.23 -2.79 10.36
N GLY A 129 1.51 -2.50 10.60
CA GLY A 129 2.19 -2.72 11.89
C GLY A 129 1.79 -1.74 13.00
N LYS A 130 1.23 -0.57 12.64
CA LYS A 130 0.91 0.53 13.57
C LYS A 130 2.14 1.04 14.31
N ALA A 131 2.12 0.93 15.65
CA ALA A 131 3.22 1.34 16.50
C ALA A 131 4.34 0.28 16.64
N GLN A 132 4.17 -0.88 16.01
CA GLN A 132 5.11 -1.99 16.09
C GLN A 132 5.69 -2.30 14.71
N GLY A 133 6.58 -1.45 14.21
CA GLY A 133 7.17 -1.58 12.89
C GLY A 133 6.24 -1.11 11.76
N ASP A 134 6.72 -1.18 10.53
CA ASP A 134 5.95 -0.79 9.35
C ASP A 134 4.91 -1.84 9.01
N PHE A 135 5.29 -3.11 9.01
CA PHE A 135 4.44 -4.23 8.59
C PHE A 135 4.49 -5.40 9.56
N LYS A 136 3.37 -6.10 9.64
CA LYS A 136 3.27 -7.40 10.27
C LYS A 136 2.95 -8.45 9.21
N ILE A 137 3.78 -9.48 9.10
CA ILE A 137 3.69 -10.49 8.06
C ILE A 137 3.20 -11.81 8.67
N ASP A 138 2.14 -12.39 8.08
CA ASP A 138 1.48 -13.63 8.51
C ASP A 138 1.09 -13.62 9.99
N SER A 139 0.84 -12.42 10.55
CA SER A 139 0.58 -12.18 11.98
C SER A 139 1.69 -12.69 12.92
N LYS A 140 2.88 -12.94 12.40
CA LYS A 140 3.99 -13.58 13.12
C LYS A 140 5.26 -12.75 13.11
N TYR A 141 5.62 -12.19 11.96
CA TYR A 141 6.86 -11.44 11.79
C TYR A 141 6.59 -9.94 11.78
N THR A 142 7.49 -9.17 12.35
CA THR A 142 7.43 -7.70 12.32
C THR A 142 8.58 -7.17 11.48
N PHE A 143 8.26 -6.38 10.45
CA PHE A 143 9.22 -5.81 9.54
C PHE A 143 9.26 -4.29 9.67
N GLU A 144 10.47 -3.78 9.66
CA GLU A 144 10.80 -2.36 9.63
C GLU A 144 11.60 -2.10 8.35
N ILE A 145 11.17 -1.14 7.55
CA ILE A 145 11.74 -0.85 6.24
C ILE A 145 12.48 0.48 6.28
N GLY A 146 13.65 0.55 5.66
CA GLY A 146 14.34 1.83 5.62
C GLY A 146 15.59 1.86 4.75
N GLY A 147 16.36 2.91 4.89
CA GLY A 147 17.66 3.06 4.26
C GLY A 147 18.78 2.43 5.10
N ARG A 148 20.03 2.61 4.66
CA ARG A 148 21.23 2.03 5.30
C ARG A 148 21.33 2.29 6.80
N SER A 149 20.91 3.48 7.26
CA SER A 149 20.98 3.89 8.67
C SER A 149 19.83 3.39 9.54
N LYS A 150 18.84 2.69 8.96
CA LYS A 150 17.70 2.18 9.73
C LYS A 150 18.17 1.20 10.79
N ASP A 151 17.69 1.37 12.01
CA ASP A 151 18.01 0.56 13.17
C ASP A 151 16.78 -0.17 13.76
N PHE A 152 16.97 -0.84 14.88
CA PHE A 152 15.96 -1.63 15.55
C PHE A 152 15.11 -0.86 16.58
N SER A 153 15.28 0.46 16.70
CA SER A 153 14.67 1.24 17.79
C SER A 153 13.16 1.10 17.86
N GLN A 154 12.48 1.08 16.72
CA GLN A 154 11.01 0.97 16.64
C GLN A 154 10.48 -0.45 16.89
N ILE A 155 11.31 -1.47 16.73
CA ILE A 155 10.94 -2.88 16.89
C ILE A 155 11.73 -3.57 18.01
N ALA A 156 12.39 -2.79 18.87
CA ALA A 156 13.19 -3.30 19.96
C ALA A 156 12.35 -4.17 20.92
N GLY A 157 12.83 -5.38 21.21
CA GLY A 157 12.15 -6.32 22.10
C GLY A 157 10.95 -7.06 21.49
N ILE A 158 10.63 -6.82 20.22
CA ILE A 158 9.56 -7.56 19.53
C ILE A 158 10.13 -8.87 18.97
N PRO A 159 9.57 -10.04 19.33
CA PRO A 159 10.00 -11.32 18.80
C PRO A 159 9.78 -11.40 17.28
N ASN A 160 10.65 -12.12 16.57
CA ASN A 160 10.59 -12.32 15.12
C ASN A 160 10.54 -11.00 14.33
N SER A 161 11.29 -10.01 14.78
CA SER A 161 11.38 -8.72 14.12
C SER A 161 12.66 -8.58 13.30
N TYR A 162 12.55 -7.92 12.14
CA TYR A 162 13.62 -7.75 11.16
C TYR A 162 13.61 -6.34 10.60
N VAL A 163 14.81 -5.80 10.36
CA VAL A 163 15.00 -4.55 9.61
C VAL A 163 15.40 -4.93 8.19
N PHE A 164 14.62 -4.46 7.19
CA PHE A 164 15.02 -4.54 5.79
C PHE A 164 15.54 -3.18 5.33
N ALA A 165 16.84 -3.12 5.06
CA ALA A 165 17.54 -1.89 4.72
C ALA A 165 17.95 -1.84 3.25
N ASP A 166 17.63 -0.74 2.59
CA ASP A 166 18.17 -0.39 1.29
C ASP A 166 19.64 0.05 1.44
N ASP A 167 20.44 -0.04 0.37
CA ASP A 167 21.89 0.17 0.39
C ASP A 167 22.63 -0.70 1.44
N TRP A 168 22.11 -1.90 1.69
CA TRP A 168 22.69 -2.90 2.56
C TRP A 168 22.92 -4.19 1.78
N ASP A 169 24.19 -4.62 1.71
CA ASP A 169 24.58 -5.66 0.73
C ASP A 169 24.43 -7.08 1.27
N MET A 170 24.69 -7.29 2.57
CA MET A 170 24.77 -8.61 3.18
C MET A 170 23.96 -8.67 4.48
N PRO A 171 23.30 -9.81 4.80
CA PRO A 171 22.64 -10.01 6.08
C PRO A 171 23.59 -9.82 7.27
N ASP A 172 23.13 -9.13 8.31
CA ASP A 172 23.78 -9.00 9.60
C ASP A 172 22.76 -9.22 10.72
N GLY A 173 22.73 -10.42 11.25
CA GLY A 173 21.72 -10.84 12.23
C GLY A 173 20.31 -10.70 11.69
N ALA A 174 19.50 -9.86 12.35
CA ALA A 174 18.13 -9.56 11.93
C ALA A 174 18.01 -8.34 11.01
N LYS A 175 19.14 -7.75 10.57
CA LYS A 175 19.17 -6.71 9.55
C LYS A 175 19.50 -7.33 8.19
N LEU A 176 18.58 -7.20 7.26
CA LEU A 176 18.60 -7.86 5.97
C LEU A 176 18.59 -6.84 4.83
N PRO A 177 19.20 -7.13 3.69
CA PRO A 177 19.05 -6.31 2.49
C PRO A 177 17.60 -6.23 2.01
N LEU A 178 17.14 -5.03 1.69
CA LEU A 178 15.77 -4.83 1.19
C LEU A 178 15.48 -5.60 -0.10
N TRP A 179 16.47 -5.70 -1.00
CA TRP A 179 16.33 -6.41 -2.28
C TRP A 179 16.01 -7.90 -2.11
N MET A 180 16.33 -8.51 -0.96
CA MET A 180 15.99 -9.93 -0.70
C MET A 180 14.49 -10.20 -0.70
N LEU A 181 13.66 -9.20 -0.38
CA LEU A 181 12.20 -9.33 -0.45
C LEU A 181 11.71 -9.65 -1.88
N GLY A 182 12.42 -9.20 -2.90
CA GLY A 182 12.10 -9.49 -4.30
C GLY A 182 12.29 -10.97 -4.71
N PHE A 183 12.75 -11.84 -3.81
CA PHE A 183 12.91 -13.29 -4.04
C PHE A 183 11.94 -14.14 -3.20
N LEU A 184 11.00 -13.52 -2.48
CA LEU A 184 10.02 -14.20 -1.62
C LEU A 184 8.66 -14.42 -2.34
N TYR A 185 8.70 -14.84 -3.58
CA TYR A 185 7.50 -15.13 -4.40
C TYR A 185 7.33 -16.62 -4.68
#